data_6ff691b8f2327c6b97075f7000d18030
#
_entry.id   6ff691b8f2327c6b97075f7000d18030
#
_cell.length_a   1.000
_cell.length_b   1.000
_cell.length_c   1.000
_cell.angle_alpha   90.00
_cell.angle_beta   90.00
_cell.angle_gamma   90.00
#
_symmetry.space_group_name_H-M   'P 1'
#
loop_
_entity.id
_entity.type
_entity.pdbx_description
1 polymer ?
#
loop_
_entity_poly.entity_id
_entity_poly.type
_entity_poly.pdbx_seq_one_letter_code
_entity_poly.pdbx_strand_id
1 'polypeptide(L)'
;MKKHLIIIIYVVLALVACQRTQTFTINGNISNADGETLYLEHTALLQTSTIDSCTLNARGNFSLKAAAPTYPDFYRLRLGTAILPLAIDSTETITITTTRDSLTYTSNIEGSENSLTIAHLRTIARTSSRDA
;
A
#
# COMPACT_ATOMS: atom_id res chain seq x y z
N MET A 1 0.13 -48.27 -17.33
CA MET A 1 0.85 -47.15 -17.98
C MET A 1 0.03 -45.88 -18.05
N LYS A 2 -1.22 -45.91 -18.43
CA LYS A 2 -2.06 -44.67 -18.48
C LYS A 2 -2.32 -44.04 -17.11
N LYS A 3 -2.38 -44.80 -16.02
CA LYS A 3 -2.61 -44.30 -14.65
C LYS A 3 -1.42 -43.47 -14.13
N HIS A 4 -0.20 -43.85 -14.44
CA HIS A 4 1.01 -43.13 -14.01
C HIS A 4 1.17 -41.80 -14.74
N LEU A 5 0.80 -41.75 -16.02
CA LEU A 5 0.86 -40.54 -16.83
C LEU A 5 -0.11 -39.47 -16.30
N ILE A 6 -1.33 -39.87 -15.89
CA ILE A 6 -2.32 -38.97 -15.31
C ILE A 6 -1.84 -38.38 -13.98
N ILE A 7 -1.24 -39.21 -13.11
CA ILE A 7 -0.70 -38.77 -11.83
C ILE A 7 0.42 -37.75 -12.02
N ILE A 8 1.31 -37.95 -13.00
CA ILE A 8 2.39 -37.01 -13.33
C ILE A 8 1.81 -35.65 -13.79
N ILE A 9 0.76 -35.66 -14.60
CA ILE A 9 0.09 -34.44 -15.06
C ILE A 9 -0.52 -33.68 -13.89
N TYR A 10 -1.16 -34.35 -12.93
CA TYR A 10 -1.69 -33.74 -11.73
C TYR A 10 -0.62 -33.11 -10.83
N VAL A 11 0.52 -33.77 -10.68
CA VAL A 11 1.64 -33.25 -9.89
C VAL A 11 2.23 -31.99 -10.54
N VAL A 12 2.37 -31.95 -11.85
CA VAL A 12 2.87 -30.78 -12.58
C VAL A 12 1.90 -29.60 -12.45
N LEU A 13 0.60 -29.84 -12.56
CA LEU A 13 -0.42 -28.81 -12.38
C LEU A 13 -0.44 -28.26 -10.95
N ALA A 14 -0.23 -29.11 -9.93
CA ALA A 14 -0.13 -28.67 -8.54
C ALA A 14 1.10 -27.80 -8.30
N LEU A 15 2.22 -28.07 -8.93
CA LEU A 15 3.44 -27.26 -8.83
C LEU A 15 3.25 -25.86 -9.46
N VAL A 16 2.54 -25.76 -10.58
CA VAL A 16 2.21 -24.48 -11.21
C VAL A 16 1.25 -23.66 -10.33
N ALA A 17 0.30 -24.32 -9.68
CA ALA A 17 -0.66 -23.65 -8.77
C ALA A 17 -0.02 -23.14 -7.49
N CYS A 18 1.18 -23.60 -7.10
CA CYS A 18 1.92 -23.14 -5.93
C CYS A 18 2.73 -21.86 -6.16
N GLN A 19 2.77 -21.31 -7.38
CA GLN A 19 3.41 -20.02 -7.63
C GLN A 19 2.54 -18.90 -7.06
N ARG A 20 2.89 -18.44 -5.86
CA ARG A 20 2.22 -17.32 -5.22
C ARG A 20 2.75 -16.01 -5.76
N THR A 21 1.85 -15.14 -6.22
CA THR A 21 2.19 -13.77 -6.52
C THR A 21 2.62 -13.08 -5.23
N GLN A 22 3.81 -12.48 -5.23
CA GLN A 22 4.27 -11.69 -4.09
C GLN A 22 3.48 -10.39 -4.02
N THR A 23 3.05 -10.03 -2.82
CA THR A 23 2.25 -8.83 -2.57
C THR A 23 2.86 -8.01 -1.44
N PHE A 24 2.62 -6.70 -1.47
CA PHE A 24 2.77 -5.85 -0.30
C PHE A 24 1.39 -5.56 0.29
N THR A 25 1.38 -5.24 1.57
CA THR A 25 0.15 -4.94 2.32
C THR A 25 0.29 -3.59 3.01
N ILE A 26 -0.76 -2.79 2.93
CA ILE A 26 -0.88 -1.56 3.70
C ILE A 26 -2.11 -1.69 4.58
N ASN A 27 -1.93 -1.67 5.88
CA ASN A 27 -3.01 -1.74 6.84
C ASN A 27 -2.89 -0.63 7.88
N GLY A 28 -3.92 -0.46 8.67
CA GLY A 28 -3.86 0.51 9.74
C GLY A 28 -5.21 1.04 10.17
N ASN A 29 -5.17 2.28 10.64
CA ASN A 29 -6.33 2.96 11.16
C ASN A 29 -6.31 4.45 10.77
N ILE A 30 -7.42 4.90 10.19
CA ILE A 30 -7.67 6.32 9.91
C ILE A 30 -8.95 6.70 10.63
N SER A 31 -8.85 7.48 11.68
CA SER A 31 -10.02 7.94 12.43
C SER A 31 -10.67 9.17 11.78
N ASN A 32 -11.93 9.41 12.09
CA ASN A 32 -12.71 10.55 11.59
C ASN A 32 -12.96 10.53 10.07
N ALA A 33 -13.04 9.35 9.48
CA ALA A 33 -13.24 9.18 8.04
C ALA A 33 -14.36 8.16 7.72
N ASP A 34 -15.33 8.03 8.61
CA ASP A 34 -16.45 7.09 8.46
C ASP A 34 -17.20 7.33 7.15
N GLY A 35 -17.38 6.28 6.36
CA GLY A 35 -18.07 6.33 5.07
C GLY A 35 -17.23 6.81 3.89
N GLU A 36 -15.99 7.27 4.11
CA GLU A 36 -15.10 7.69 3.03
C GLU A 36 -14.37 6.49 2.42
N THR A 37 -14.04 6.59 1.14
CA THR A 37 -13.29 5.55 0.43
C THR A 37 -11.82 5.90 0.38
N LEU A 38 -11.00 4.96 0.85
CA LEU A 38 -9.54 5.05 0.78
C LEU A 38 -9.06 4.31 -0.47
N TYR A 39 -8.26 4.99 -1.28
CA TYR A 39 -7.69 4.43 -2.50
C TYR A 39 -6.19 4.21 -2.35
N LEU A 40 -5.73 3.06 -2.82
CA LEU A 40 -4.31 2.80 -3.07
C LEU A 40 -4.05 3.00 -4.56
N GLU A 41 -3.18 3.94 -4.88
CA GLU A 41 -2.88 4.32 -6.25
C GLU A 41 -1.40 4.11 -6.55
N HIS A 42 -1.13 3.67 -7.79
CA HIS A 42 0.23 3.60 -8.32
C HIS A 42 0.52 4.87 -9.10
N THR A 43 1.61 5.54 -8.75
CA THR A 43 2.02 6.79 -9.40
C THR A 43 3.12 6.52 -10.41
N ALA A 44 2.75 6.40 -11.69
CA ALA A 44 3.70 6.33 -12.79
C ALA A 44 3.98 7.75 -13.32
N LEU A 45 5.01 7.88 -14.16
CA LEU A 45 5.49 9.16 -14.66
C LEU A 45 4.41 9.98 -15.37
N LEU A 46 3.53 9.32 -16.13
CA LEU A 46 2.49 9.98 -16.95
C LEU A 46 1.07 9.60 -16.54
N GLN A 47 0.90 8.71 -15.58
CA GLN A 47 -0.42 8.19 -15.24
C GLN A 47 -0.48 7.69 -13.80
N THR A 48 -1.58 7.99 -13.13
CA THR A 48 -1.91 7.43 -11.82
C THR A 48 -3.07 6.44 -11.99
N SER A 49 -2.93 5.25 -11.44
CA SER A 49 -3.96 4.21 -11.51
C SER A 49 -4.33 3.69 -10.13
N THR A 50 -5.61 3.46 -9.92
CA THR A 50 -6.12 2.83 -8.69
C THR A 50 -5.89 1.33 -8.75
N ILE A 51 -5.24 0.76 -7.74
CA ILE A 51 -4.96 -0.68 -7.66
C ILE A 51 -5.81 -1.39 -6.61
N ASP A 52 -6.20 -0.71 -5.56
CA ASP A 52 -7.08 -1.25 -4.53
C ASP A 52 -7.83 -0.12 -3.84
N SER A 53 -8.92 -0.44 -3.17
CA SER A 53 -9.69 0.53 -2.41
C SER A 53 -10.52 -0.16 -1.32
N CYS A 54 -10.91 0.61 -0.31
CA CYS A 54 -11.84 0.16 0.71
C CYS A 54 -12.64 1.34 1.26
N THR A 55 -13.85 1.07 1.73
CA THR A 55 -14.66 2.06 2.42
C THR A 55 -14.40 1.95 3.92
N LEU A 56 -14.06 3.07 4.54
CA LEU A 56 -13.79 3.13 5.97
C LEU A 56 -15.08 3.15 6.78
N ASN A 57 -15.08 2.45 7.91
CA ASN A 57 -16.16 2.50 8.90
C ASN A 57 -15.80 3.43 10.06
N ALA A 58 -16.67 3.50 11.06
CA ALA A 58 -16.46 4.34 12.24
C ALA A 58 -15.18 3.99 13.02
N ARG A 59 -14.73 2.74 12.96
CA ARG A 59 -13.47 2.30 13.59
C ARG A 59 -12.25 2.73 12.79
N GLY A 60 -12.38 2.94 11.48
CA GLY A 60 -11.32 3.39 10.60
C GLY A 60 -10.26 2.35 10.24
N ASN A 61 -10.46 1.08 10.59
CA ASN A 61 -9.51 0.02 10.25
C ASN A 61 -9.58 -0.31 8.76
N PHE A 62 -8.42 -0.53 8.14
CA PHE A 62 -8.34 -0.88 6.72
C PHE A 62 -7.19 -1.84 6.44
N SER A 63 -7.29 -2.56 5.32
CA SER A 63 -6.22 -3.37 4.77
C SER A 63 -6.32 -3.35 3.26
N LEU A 64 -5.22 -2.97 2.61
CA LEU A 64 -5.10 -2.90 1.16
C LEU A 64 -3.90 -3.73 0.72
N LYS A 65 -4.02 -4.37 -0.44
CA LYS A 65 -2.97 -5.22 -1.01
C LYS A 65 -2.77 -4.91 -2.48
N ALA A 66 -1.53 -5.08 -2.91
CA ALA A 66 -1.19 -5.01 -4.33
C ALA A 66 0.01 -5.90 -4.64
N ALA A 67 0.22 -6.19 -5.92
CA ALA A 67 1.40 -6.94 -6.35
C ALA A 67 2.67 -6.17 -5.98
N ALA A 68 3.65 -6.87 -5.41
CA ALA A 68 4.93 -6.28 -5.06
C ALA A 68 5.66 -5.83 -6.32
N PRO A 69 6.28 -4.63 -6.32
CA PRO A 69 7.02 -4.16 -7.47
C PRO A 69 8.33 -4.94 -7.64
N THR A 70 8.82 -5.04 -8.88
CA THR A 70 10.11 -5.65 -9.18
C THR A 70 11.28 -4.77 -8.72
N TYR A 71 11.08 -3.46 -8.78
CA TYR A 71 12.04 -2.43 -8.35
C TYR A 71 11.33 -1.47 -7.42
N PRO A 72 12.05 -0.70 -6.58
CA PRO A 72 11.42 0.34 -5.76
C PRO A 72 10.54 1.25 -6.62
N ASP A 73 9.31 1.46 -6.19
CA ASP A 73 8.32 2.21 -6.94
C ASP A 73 7.48 3.08 -6.00
N PHE A 74 6.76 4.04 -6.60
CA PHE A 74 5.98 5.01 -5.86
C PHE A 74 4.49 4.71 -5.94
N TYR A 75 3.87 4.81 -4.79
CA TYR A 75 2.43 4.64 -4.60
C TYR A 75 1.92 5.78 -3.74
N ARG A 76 0.62 5.89 -3.59
CA ARG A 76 0.02 6.83 -2.66
C ARG A 76 -1.30 6.30 -2.11
N LEU A 77 -1.61 6.68 -0.89
CA LEU A 77 -2.97 6.59 -0.38
C LEU A 77 -3.68 7.91 -0.65
N ARG A 78 -4.92 7.82 -1.10
CA ARG A 78 -5.75 9.00 -1.34
C ARG A 78 -7.08 8.86 -0.62
N LEU A 79 -7.42 9.88 0.14
CA LEU A 79 -8.69 9.99 0.86
C LEU A 79 -9.27 11.36 0.55
N GLY A 80 -10.24 11.42 -0.39
CA GLY A 80 -10.69 12.70 -0.94
C GLY A 80 -9.55 13.42 -1.65
N THR A 81 -9.18 14.60 -1.17
CA THR A 81 -8.05 15.38 -1.69
C THR A 81 -6.75 15.16 -0.89
N ALA A 82 -6.83 14.47 0.24
CA ALA A 82 -5.66 14.16 1.06
C ALA A 82 -4.84 13.02 0.44
N ILE A 83 -3.53 13.21 0.34
CA ILE A 83 -2.62 12.27 -0.30
C ILE A 83 -1.46 11.97 0.64
N LEU A 84 -1.15 10.69 0.82
CA LEU A 84 0.03 10.22 1.52
C LEU A 84 0.91 9.43 0.54
N PRO A 85 2.06 9.98 0.11
CA PRO A 85 2.98 9.25 -0.77
C PRO A 85 3.68 8.12 -0.02
N LEU A 86 3.91 7.01 -0.74
CA LEU A 86 4.59 5.84 -0.22
C LEU A 86 5.64 5.37 -1.23
N ALA A 87 6.77 4.88 -0.73
CA ALA A 87 7.79 4.21 -1.53
C ALA A 87 7.83 2.74 -1.13
N ILE A 88 7.54 1.87 -2.06
CA ILE A 88 7.45 0.42 -1.83
C ILE A 88 8.59 -0.27 -2.56
N ASP A 89 9.32 -1.10 -1.85
CA ASP A 89 10.52 -1.78 -2.31
C ASP A 89 10.25 -3.23 -2.71
N SER A 90 9.45 -3.94 -1.92
CA SER A 90 9.22 -5.37 -2.11
C SER A 90 7.90 -5.82 -1.41
N THR A 91 7.93 -6.95 -0.74
CA THR A 91 6.79 -7.54 -0.04
C THR A 91 6.60 -6.99 1.37
N GLU A 92 6.70 -5.69 1.53
CA GLU A 92 6.57 -5.03 2.83
C GLU A 92 5.15 -5.12 3.39
N THR A 93 5.04 -5.08 4.71
CA THR A 93 3.78 -4.79 5.39
C THR A 93 3.93 -3.43 6.07
N ILE A 94 3.15 -2.47 5.61
CA ILE A 94 3.19 -1.10 6.11
C ILE A 94 1.96 -0.88 6.98
N THR A 95 2.18 -0.37 8.18
CA THR A 95 1.09 0.01 9.09
C THR A 95 1.04 1.52 9.23
N ILE A 96 -0.14 2.09 9.00
CA ILE A 96 -0.37 3.53 9.04
C ILE A 96 -1.45 3.83 10.08
N THR A 97 -1.13 4.70 11.01
CA THR A 97 -2.07 5.18 12.02
C THR A 97 -2.14 6.70 11.95
N THR A 98 -3.33 7.21 11.69
CA THR A 98 -3.54 8.66 11.54
C THR A 98 -5.01 9.03 11.72
N THR A 99 -5.29 10.31 11.58
CA THR A 99 -6.65 10.84 11.46
C THR A 99 -6.86 11.35 10.04
N ARG A 100 -8.11 11.55 9.64
CA ARG A 100 -8.43 12.09 8.32
C ARG A 100 -7.68 13.40 8.03
N ASP A 101 -7.67 14.31 8.99
CA ASP A 101 -7.07 15.64 8.80
C ASP A 101 -5.54 15.62 8.84
N SER A 102 -4.96 14.59 9.45
CA SER A 102 -3.51 14.44 9.62
C SER A 102 -2.86 13.56 8.55
N LEU A 103 -3.63 12.90 7.68
CA LEU A 103 -3.12 11.91 6.74
C LEU A 103 -1.91 12.41 5.94
N THR A 104 -1.97 13.63 5.45
CA THR A 104 -0.91 14.22 4.63
C THR A 104 0.32 14.65 5.44
N TYR A 105 0.15 14.96 6.71
CA TYR A 105 1.18 15.70 7.47
C TYR A 105 1.82 14.95 8.61
N THR A 106 1.04 14.23 9.40
CA THR A 106 1.49 13.66 10.67
C THR A 106 1.16 12.18 10.82
N SER A 107 1.06 11.46 9.70
CA SER A 107 0.82 10.02 9.73
C SER A 107 1.99 9.28 10.35
N ASN A 108 1.68 8.37 11.26
CA ASN A 108 2.67 7.43 11.78
C ASN A 108 2.75 6.24 10.84
N ILE A 109 3.93 6.00 10.28
CA ILE A 109 4.19 4.95 9.29
C ILE A 109 5.23 3.98 9.87
N GLU A 110 4.90 2.70 9.88
CA GLU A 110 5.79 1.63 10.33
C GLU A 110 5.95 0.58 9.23
N GLY A 111 7.10 -0.06 9.17
CA GLY A 111 7.36 -1.18 8.28
C GLY A 111 7.99 -0.81 6.94
N SER A 112 8.23 0.47 6.66
CA SER A 112 8.90 0.92 5.44
C SER A 112 9.81 2.09 5.71
N GLU A 113 11.10 1.88 5.63
CA GLU A 113 12.10 2.95 5.79
C GLU A 113 11.98 4.02 4.70
N ASN A 114 11.71 3.61 3.46
CA ASN A 114 11.58 4.52 2.34
C ASN A 114 10.37 5.45 2.51
N SER A 115 9.24 4.92 2.94
CA SER A 115 8.04 5.72 3.19
C SER A 115 8.21 6.64 4.40
N LEU A 116 8.88 6.19 5.45
CA LEU A 116 9.25 7.00 6.60
C LEU A 116 10.15 8.18 6.20
N THR A 117 11.13 7.94 5.34
CA THR A 117 12.04 8.98 4.84
C THR A 117 11.27 10.06 4.08
N ILE A 118 10.34 9.68 3.21
CA ILE A 118 9.48 10.63 2.48
C ILE A 118 8.65 11.48 3.46
N ALA A 119 8.01 10.85 4.43
CA ALA A 119 7.20 11.56 5.43
C ALA A 119 8.05 12.53 6.25
N HIS A 120 9.25 12.13 6.66
CA HIS A 120 10.18 12.97 7.41
C HIS A 120 10.64 14.18 6.61
N LEU A 121 11.02 14.01 5.35
CA LEU A 121 11.42 15.10 4.46
C LEU A 121 10.29 16.11 4.25
N ARG A 122 9.06 15.67 4.12
CA ARG A 122 7.90 16.56 4.00
C ARG A 122 7.68 17.39 5.26
N THR A 123 7.86 16.81 6.42
CA THR A 123 7.75 17.51 7.70
C THR A 123 8.81 18.60 7.83
N ILE A 124 10.07 18.29 7.49
CA ILE A 124 11.19 19.26 7.49
C ILE A 124 10.92 20.41 6.53
N ALA A 125 10.52 20.13 5.29
CA ALA A 125 10.21 21.15 4.29
C ALA A 125 9.09 22.10 4.77
N ARG A 126 8.07 21.57 5.40
CA ARG A 126 6.96 22.37 5.96
C ARG A 126 7.43 23.28 7.10
N THR A 127 8.25 22.77 8.00
CA THR A 127 8.82 23.54 9.11
C THR A 127 9.69 24.68 8.59
N SER A 128 10.54 24.43 7.60
CA SER A 128 11.38 25.45 6.97
C SER A 128 10.57 26.57 6.31
N SER A 129 9.45 26.22 5.67
CA SER A 129 8.56 27.22 5.05
C SER A 129 7.88 28.13 6.07
N ARG A 130 7.66 27.65 7.31
CA ARG A 130 7.06 28.44 8.38
C ARG A 130 8.07 29.39 9.02
N ASP A 131 9.31 29.00 9.09
CA ASP A 131 10.40 29.78 9.69
C ASP A 131 10.94 30.86 8.77
N ALA A 132 10.57 30.81 7.49
CA ALA A 132 10.90 31.82 6.50
C ALA A 132 9.82 32.88 6.47
#